data_9ebf29e347b50aee90aceb7db9e01b0d
#
_entry.id   9ebf29e347b50aee90aceb7db9e01b0d
#
_cell.length_a   1.000
_cell.length_b   1.000
_cell.length_c   1.000
_cell.angle_alpha   90.00
_cell.angle_beta   90.00
_cell.angle_gamma   90.00
#
_symmetry.space_group_name_H-M   'P 1'
#
loop_
_entity.id
_entity.type
_entity.pdbx_description
1 polymer ?
#
loop_
_entity_poly.entity_id
_entity_poly.type
_entity_poly.pdbx_seq_one_letter_code
_entity_poly.pdbx_strand_id
1 'polypeptide(L)'
;MSGIFSTLFVGILAIQNVVAYPNSSPANLGKRDLNSWIASESTYAFNELICNVGSGGCNSGGVASGLVIASPSKSNPDYWYTWTRDSALLQNYIVAQAKIQGVSNPSGSLSDGSGLGEAKYYVDMSPYTGGWGRPQRDGPGLRAAVLIGYGNWLVDNGYTATAQNQGGFDLWEEVNGNSFFTTAAQHRALIEGIKFAARIGKTCNNCATVAPQILCYQQSYWTSSGNYIISNLNVNNGRSGKDANSILTSIHNFDPAAGCDASTFQPCSDRALANHKAVTDSFRSIYTINSGIPQGVAVAVGRYAEDTYYGGNPWYLNTFAAAEQLYDAVYQWNSIGSLTITSVSLNFFKDIYPSAAVGTYASSTATFTSIISATKAYADGYMAIAQQYTPSNGALAEQYSRSNGAPLSASDLTWSYAAFLSAADRRSGIVPRSWGSSAANAVPGSCSSPSFGGSYTSATNTGFPASQPPVTTAVPTSTGGTTTVPTGTTTTDGTSCPTPTACEICQACPTCPSGGTVVAVTFNELVTTQVGQAIKVVGSIPELGNWNAGSAVALSASGYTTSNPLWSATVNLAAGTTFQYKFINVASNGAVTWESDPNRQYTVAAIASSSWR
;
A
#
# COMPACT_ATOMS: atom_id res chain seq x y z
N MET A 1 28.22 56.70 48.09
CA MET A 1 26.97 56.10 48.50
C MET A 1 26.39 55.42 47.29
N SER A 2 26.52 54.22 47.31
CA SER A 2 25.85 53.11 46.65
C SER A 2 24.73 53.43 45.65
N GLY A 3 24.88 53.00 44.39
CA GLY A 3 23.84 52.87 43.40
C GLY A 3 24.08 51.60 42.60
N ILE A 4 23.22 50.66 42.78
CA ILE A 4 23.27 49.33 42.19
C ILE A 4 22.75 49.43 40.77
N PHE A 5 23.55 49.00 39.77
CA PHE A 5 23.12 48.75 38.40
C PHE A 5 22.40 47.39 38.35
N SER A 6 21.13 47.41 37.99
CA SER A 6 20.35 46.21 37.68
C SER A 6 20.23 46.08 36.17
N THR A 7 20.90 45.09 35.62
CA THR A 7 20.88 44.77 34.20
C THR A 7 19.60 43.96 33.89
N LEU A 8 18.70 44.57 33.15
CA LEU A 8 17.47 43.92 32.68
C LEU A 8 17.80 43.02 31.46
N PHE A 9 17.79 41.72 31.63
CA PHE A 9 17.78 40.77 30.54
C PHE A 9 16.35 40.69 29.99
N VAL A 10 16.10 41.28 28.83
CA VAL A 10 14.87 41.07 28.08
C VAL A 10 15.00 39.72 27.35
N GLY A 11 14.48 38.68 27.98
CA GLY A 11 14.25 37.41 27.32
C GLY A 11 13.06 37.52 26.37
N ILE A 12 13.32 37.48 25.07
CA ILE A 12 12.27 37.33 24.06
C ILE A 12 11.75 35.90 24.19
N LEU A 13 10.63 35.72 24.91
CA LEU A 13 9.82 34.52 24.78
C LEU A 13 9.16 34.58 23.40
N ALA A 14 9.67 33.80 22.46
CA ALA A 14 8.91 33.42 21.28
C ALA A 14 7.73 32.57 21.73
N ILE A 15 6.57 33.19 21.90
CA ILE A 15 5.31 32.49 22.07
C ILE A 15 5.03 31.86 20.71
N GLN A 16 5.41 30.60 20.56
CA GLN A 16 4.86 29.75 19.50
C GLN A 16 3.35 29.65 19.78
N ASN A 17 2.56 30.37 19.00
CA ASN A 17 1.15 30.15 18.93
C ASN A 17 0.94 28.72 18.36
N VAL A 18 0.96 27.72 19.24
CA VAL A 18 0.36 26.42 18.96
C VAL A 18 -1.14 26.71 18.88
N VAL A 19 -1.62 26.90 17.66
CA VAL A 19 -3.06 26.85 17.40
C VAL A 19 -3.46 25.43 17.74
N ALA A 20 -3.99 25.23 18.94
CA ALA A 20 -4.64 23.99 19.33
C ALA A 20 -5.86 23.86 18.42
N TYR A 21 -5.76 23.02 17.40
CA TYR A 21 -6.94 22.57 16.66
C TYR A 21 -7.91 21.95 17.66
N PRO A 22 -9.20 22.25 17.58
CA PRO A 22 -10.17 21.68 18.49
C PRO A 22 -10.17 20.15 18.29
N ASN A 23 -9.54 19.43 19.22
CA ASN A 23 -9.66 17.99 19.36
C ASN A 23 -11.08 17.68 19.89
N SER A 24 -12.10 17.92 19.07
CA SER A 24 -13.44 17.41 19.34
C SER A 24 -13.53 15.96 18.84
N SER A 25 -12.77 15.07 19.51
CA SER A 25 -13.06 13.63 19.43
C SER A 25 -14.46 13.38 19.97
N PRO A 26 -15.28 12.57 19.27
CA PRO A 26 -16.54 12.10 19.86
C PRO A 26 -16.26 11.33 21.17
N ALA A 27 -17.19 11.42 22.10
CA ALA A 27 -17.08 11.06 23.50
C ALA A 27 -16.20 9.84 23.85
N ASN A 28 -15.35 10.05 24.88
CA ASN A 28 -14.49 9.10 25.59
C ASN A 28 -15.12 7.72 25.83
N LEU A 29 -14.71 6.75 25.05
CA LEU A 29 -14.57 5.36 25.45
C LEU A 29 -13.07 5.13 25.56
N GLY A 30 -12.59 4.47 26.63
CA GLY A 30 -11.17 4.32 26.98
C GLY A 30 -10.33 3.82 25.80
N LYS A 31 -9.85 4.78 24.97
CA LYS A 31 -9.19 4.50 23.68
C LYS A 31 -7.78 4.00 23.93
N ARG A 32 -7.47 2.82 23.37
CA ARG A 32 -6.08 2.48 23.07
C ARG A 32 -5.48 3.62 22.25
N ASP A 33 -4.22 3.98 22.54
CA ASP A 33 -3.46 4.88 21.66
C ASP A 33 -3.48 4.35 20.21
N LEU A 34 -3.65 5.25 19.23
CA LEU A 34 -3.76 4.88 17.82
C LEU A 34 -2.57 4.04 17.33
N ASN A 35 -1.35 4.38 17.76
CA ASN A 35 -0.15 3.63 17.37
C ASN A 35 -0.16 2.21 17.95
N SER A 36 -0.56 2.06 19.21
CA SER A 36 -0.69 0.75 19.86
C SER A 36 -1.79 -0.09 19.22
N TRP A 37 -2.88 0.53 18.80
CA TRP A 37 -3.94 -0.17 18.05
C TRP A 37 -3.44 -0.61 16.69
N ILE A 38 -2.83 0.28 15.89
CA ILE A 38 -2.30 -0.07 14.57
C ILE A 38 -1.31 -1.23 14.68
N ALA A 39 -0.41 -1.23 15.67
CA ALA A 39 0.55 -2.31 15.86
C ALA A 39 -0.12 -3.67 16.16
N SER A 40 -1.13 -3.68 17.03
CA SER A 40 -1.88 -4.91 17.35
C SER A 40 -2.76 -5.37 16.19
N GLU A 41 -3.44 -4.43 15.54
CA GLU A 41 -4.33 -4.70 14.42
C GLU A 41 -3.58 -5.18 13.19
N SER A 42 -2.35 -4.69 12.93
CA SER A 42 -1.51 -5.17 11.82
C SER A 42 -1.22 -6.66 11.94
N THR A 43 -0.95 -7.15 13.15
CA THR A 43 -0.75 -8.58 13.38
C THR A 43 -2.05 -9.36 13.20
N TYR A 44 -3.15 -8.86 13.74
CA TYR A 44 -4.46 -9.51 13.64
C TYR A 44 -4.94 -9.56 12.17
N ALA A 45 -4.96 -8.42 11.49
CA ALA A 45 -5.41 -8.30 10.11
C ALA A 45 -4.58 -9.16 9.15
N PHE A 46 -3.25 -9.23 9.34
CA PHE A 46 -2.40 -10.11 8.55
C PHE A 46 -2.75 -11.59 8.76
N ASN A 47 -2.95 -12.03 10.00
CA ASN A 47 -3.30 -13.40 10.30
C ASN A 47 -4.67 -13.76 9.72
N GLU A 48 -5.68 -12.92 9.88
CA GLU A 48 -7.02 -13.16 9.33
C GLU A 48 -7.04 -13.15 7.79
N LEU A 49 -6.24 -12.27 7.17
CA LEU A 49 -6.06 -12.30 5.72
C LEU A 49 -5.49 -13.65 5.26
N ILE A 50 -4.46 -14.16 5.94
CA ILE A 50 -3.89 -15.49 5.64
C ILE A 50 -4.88 -16.62 5.94
N CYS A 51 -5.73 -16.47 6.94
CA CYS A 51 -6.80 -17.44 7.25
C CYS A 51 -7.81 -17.60 6.10
N ASN A 52 -7.96 -16.59 5.25
CA ASN A 52 -8.85 -16.62 4.08
C ASN A 52 -8.18 -17.20 2.81
N VAL A 53 -6.97 -17.76 2.91
CA VAL A 53 -6.16 -18.19 1.76
C VAL A 53 -6.04 -19.72 1.66
N GLY A 54 -6.51 -20.28 0.57
CA GLY A 54 -6.30 -21.69 0.19
C GLY A 54 -6.87 -22.70 1.20
N SER A 55 -6.59 -23.96 0.99
CA SER A 55 -7.10 -25.06 1.83
C SER A 55 -6.47 -25.13 3.24
N GLY A 56 -5.37 -24.40 3.45
CA GLY A 56 -4.65 -24.37 4.74
C GLY A 56 -5.02 -23.21 5.64
N GLY A 57 -5.82 -22.25 5.15
CA GLY A 57 -6.27 -21.13 5.96
C GLY A 57 -7.31 -21.53 7.01
N CYS A 58 -7.28 -20.92 8.18
CA CYS A 58 -8.15 -21.29 9.32
C CYS A 58 -9.63 -21.02 9.02
N ASN A 59 -9.94 -20.05 8.16
CA ASN A 59 -11.30 -19.69 7.73
C ASN A 59 -11.71 -20.34 6.40
N SER A 60 -10.80 -20.98 5.66
CA SER A 60 -10.96 -21.36 4.27
C SER A 60 -10.95 -22.87 4.03
N GLY A 61 -11.39 -23.67 5.02
CA GLY A 61 -11.49 -25.13 4.89
C GLY A 61 -12.34 -25.55 3.68
N GLY A 62 -11.75 -26.36 2.77
CA GLY A 62 -12.37 -26.80 1.52
C GLY A 62 -12.17 -25.89 0.31
N VAL A 63 -11.47 -24.77 0.49
CA VAL A 63 -11.07 -23.86 -0.61
C VAL A 63 -9.93 -24.47 -1.40
N ALA A 64 -9.99 -24.42 -2.74
CA ALA A 64 -8.91 -24.92 -3.59
C ALA A 64 -7.60 -24.15 -3.33
N SER A 65 -6.47 -24.85 -3.42
CA SER A 65 -5.14 -24.24 -3.22
C SER A 65 -4.95 -23.05 -4.16
N GLY A 66 -4.47 -21.93 -3.61
CA GLY A 66 -4.20 -20.70 -4.32
C GLY A 66 -5.40 -19.76 -4.49
N LEU A 67 -6.59 -20.12 -4.06
CA LEU A 67 -7.71 -19.19 -4.00
C LEU A 67 -7.75 -18.45 -2.69
N VAL A 68 -8.32 -17.24 -2.73
CA VAL A 68 -8.62 -16.41 -1.58
C VAL A 68 -10.12 -16.20 -1.53
N ILE A 69 -10.76 -16.51 -0.41
CA ILE A 69 -12.19 -16.18 -0.23
C ILE A 69 -12.35 -14.71 0.11
N ALA A 70 -13.42 -14.09 -0.38
CA ALA A 70 -13.71 -12.71 -0.02
C ALA A 70 -14.04 -12.59 1.48
N SER A 71 -14.76 -13.57 2.03
CA SER A 71 -15.08 -13.66 3.46
C SER A 71 -15.44 -15.11 3.83
N PRO A 72 -15.26 -15.54 5.09
CA PRO A 72 -15.78 -16.81 5.59
C PRO A 72 -17.32 -16.82 5.71
N SER A 73 -18.01 -15.70 5.53
CA SER A 73 -19.46 -15.59 5.59
C SER A 73 -20.15 -16.42 4.52
N LYS A 74 -21.04 -17.33 4.93
CA LYS A 74 -21.82 -18.22 4.06
C LYS A 74 -23.30 -17.83 3.97
N SER A 75 -23.69 -16.73 4.60
CA SER A 75 -25.07 -16.22 4.59
C SER A 75 -25.10 -14.75 4.99
N ASN A 76 -25.99 -13.99 4.37
CA ASN A 76 -26.37 -12.63 4.73
C ASN A 76 -25.22 -11.59 4.87
N PRO A 77 -24.38 -11.36 3.85
CA PRO A 77 -24.35 -12.00 2.54
C PRO A 77 -23.52 -13.28 2.52
N ASP A 78 -23.75 -14.13 1.50
CA ASP A 78 -22.87 -15.24 1.20
C ASP A 78 -21.68 -14.74 0.38
N TYR A 79 -20.52 -14.62 1.01
CA TYR A 79 -19.25 -14.22 0.41
C TYR A 79 -18.21 -15.36 0.42
N TRP A 80 -18.68 -16.60 0.57
CA TRP A 80 -17.88 -17.82 0.45
C TRP A 80 -17.52 -18.11 -1.02
N TYR A 81 -16.94 -17.12 -1.68
CA TYR A 81 -16.50 -17.17 -3.08
C TYR A 81 -15.15 -16.50 -3.21
N THR A 82 -14.49 -16.72 -4.35
CA THR A 82 -13.31 -15.97 -4.75
C THR A 82 -13.67 -14.97 -5.84
N TRP A 83 -13.24 -13.73 -5.67
CA TRP A 83 -13.27 -12.71 -6.72
C TRP A 83 -11.87 -12.54 -7.30
N THR A 84 -11.79 -12.31 -8.61
CA THR A 84 -10.53 -12.07 -9.29
C THR A 84 -9.79 -10.86 -8.71
N ARG A 85 -10.51 -9.85 -8.27
CA ARG A 85 -10.01 -8.62 -7.66
C ARG A 85 -9.33 -8.90 -6.31
N ASP A 86 -9.96 -9.73 -5.47
CA ASP A 86 -9.55 -9.93 -4.08
C ASP A 86 -8.35 -10.88 -3.91
N SER A 87 -8.09 -11.71 -4.93
CA SER A 87 -7.19 -12.86 -4.82
C SER A 87 -5.70 -12.58 -5.12
N ALA A 88 -5.21 -11.38 -5.00
CA ALA A 88 -3.97 -10.91 -5.64
C ALA A 88 -2.62 -11.25 -4.94
N LEU A 89 -2.47 -12.26 -4.07
CA LEU A 89 -1.33 -12.27 -3.12
C LEU A 89 -0.36 -13.45 -3.11
N LEU A 90 -0.47 -14.56 -3.88
CA LEU A 90 0.43 -15.72 -3.70
C LEU A 90 0.78 -16.49 -4.98
N GLN A 91 1.94 -17.18 -4.97
CA GLN A 91 2.41 -18.07 -6.04
C GLN A 91 1.37 -19.10 -6.47
N ASN A 92 0.66 -19.71 -5.52
CA ASN A 92 -0.46 -20.61 -5.79
C ASN A 92 -1.65 -19.88 -6.44
N TYR A 93 -1.85 -18.58 -6.18
CA TYR A 93 -2.82 -17.73 -6.86
C TYR A 93 -2.60 -17.72 -8.38
N ILE A 94 -1.37 -17.61 -8.85
CA ILE A 94 -1.06 -17.57 -10.29
C ILE A 94 -1.49 -18.85 -10.97
N VAL A 95 -1.22 -20.00 -10.35
CA VAL A 95 -1.68 -21.31 -10.85
C VAL A 95 -3.21 -21.38 -10.85
N ALA A 96 -3.87 -20.92 -9.79
CA ALA A 96 -5.31 -20.85 -9.71
C ALA A 96 -5.89 -19.92 -10.78
N GLN A 97 -5.33 -18.74 -10.97
CA GLN A 97 -5.76 -17.79 -12.00
C GLN A 97 -5.53 -18.32 -13.42
N ALA A 98 -4.43 -19.01 -13.67
CA ALA A 98 -4.20 -19.66 -14.96
C ALA A 98 -5.28 -20.72 -15.28
N LYS A 99 -5.70 -21.49 -14.28
CA LYS A 99 -6.80 -22.47 -14.42
C LYS A 99 -8.14 -21.78 -14.66
N ILE A 100 -8.51 -20.78 -13.83
CA ILE A 100 -9.77 -20.05 -13.92
C ILE A 100 -9.92 -19.36 -15.28
N GLN A 101 -8.85 -18.80 -15.83
CA GLN A 101 -8.86 -18.18 -17.16
C GLN A 101 -9.20 -19.19 -18.29
N GLY A 102 -8.98 -20.48 -18.07
CA GLY A 102 -9.37 -21.55 -18.99
C GLY A 102 -10.77 -22.11 -18.75
N VAL A 103 -11.52 -21.61 -17.75
CA VAL A 103 -12.86 -22.11 -17.42
C VAL A 103 -13.92 -21.40 -18.25
N SER A 104 -14.70 -22.14 -19.01
CA SER A 104 -15.87 -21.61 -19.74
C SER A 104 -16.88 -21.01 -18.75
N ASN A 105 -17.38 -19.82 -19.02
CA ASN A 105 -18.18 -19.04 -18.08
C ASN A 105 -19.21 -18.15 -18.79
N PRO A 106 -20.23 -17.63 -18.09
CA PRO A 106 -21.29 -16.83 -18.70
C PRO A 106 -20.87 -15.44 -19.21
N SER A 107 -19.68 -14.94 -18.87
CA SER A 107 -19.21 -13.60 -19.31
C SER A 107 -18.85 -13.54 -20.79
N GLY A 108 -18.61 -14.69 -21.44
CA GLY A 108 -18.34 -14.74 -22.87
C GLY A 108 -17.42 -15.87 -23.31
N SER A 109 -16.94 -15.77 -24.54
CA SER A 109 -16.05 -16.75 -25.14
C SER A 109 -14.63 -16.65 -24.62
N LEU A 110 -13.97 -17.78 -24.48
CA LEU A 110 -12.53 -17.83 -24.19
C LEU A 110 -11.69 -17.57 -25.45
N SER A 111 -12.23 -17.80 -26.65
CA SER A 111 -11.48 -17.65 -27.91
C SER A 111 -11.22 -16.18 -28.28
N ASP A 112 -12.10 -15.26 -27.90
CA ASP A 112 -11.95 -13.82 -28.10
C ASP A 112 -11.55 -13.05 -26.82
N GLY A 113 -11.41 -13.77 -25.70
CA GLY A 113 -11.03 -13.21 -24.41
C GLY A 113 -12.18 -12.55 -23.64
N SER A 114 -13.41 -12.51 -24.16
CA SER A 114 -14.55 -11.90 -23.47
C SER A 114 -14.87 -12.61 -22.15
N GLY A 115 -14.67 -13.93 -22.08
CA GLY A 115 -14.79 -14.72 -20.86
C GLY A 115 -13.81 -14.39 -19.74
N LEU A 116 -12.72 -13.66 -20.04
CA LEU A 116 -11.77 -13.18 -19.01
C LEU A 116 -12.40 -12.15 -18.06
N GLY A 117 -13.53 -11.56 -18.46
CA GLY A 117 -14.31 -10.64 -17.64
C GLY A 117 -15.21 -11.31 -16.60
N GLU A 118 -15.13 -12.65 -16.43
CA GLU A 118 -15.87 -13.28 -15.33
C GLU A 118 -15.31 -12.86 -13.99
N ALA A 119 -16.20 -12.34 -13.15
CA ALA A 119 -15.85 -11.76 -11.88
C ALA A 119 -15.81 -12.78 -10.74
N LYS A 120 -16.68 -13.83 -10.81
CA LYS A 120 -17.00 -14.67 -9.67
C LYS A 120 -16.96 -16.15 -10.03
N TYR A 121 -16.26 -16.91 -9.21
CA TYR A 121 -16.17 -18.36 -9.30
C TYR A 121 -16.50 -19.00 -7.96
N TYR A 122 -16.97 -20.24 -7.97
CA TYR A 122 -17.01 -21.05 -6.76
C TYR A 122 -15.59 -21.35 -6.27
N VAL A 123 -15.48 -21.67 -4.98
CA VAL A 123 -14.18 -21.94 -4.32
C VAL A 123 -13.46 -23.20 -4.82
N ASP A 124 -14.12 -24.04 -5.61
CA ASP A 124 -13.56 -25.18 -6.32
C ASP A 124 -13.06 -24.85 -7.74
N MET A 125 -13.08 -23.55 -8.10
CA MET A 125 -12.75 -23.01 -9.43
C MET A 125 -13.82 -23.27 -10.51
N SER A 126 -14.98 -23.84 -10.20
CA SER A 126 -16.07 -23.97 -11.15
C SER A 126 -16.74 -22.62 -11.45
N PRO A 127 -17.34 -22.44 -12.66
CA PRO A 127 -17.95 -21.17 -13.04
C PRO A 127 -19.22 -20.91 -12.25
N TYR A 128 -19.36 -19.72 -11.68
CA TYR A 128 -20.62 -19.28 -11.09
C TYR A 128 -21.61 -18.94 -12.21
N THR A 129 -22.73 -19.66 -12.29
CA THR A 129 -23.72 -19.54 -13.40
C THR A 129 -24.97 -18.76 -13.02
N GLY A 130 -25.15 -18.40 -11.74
CA GLY A 130 -26.28 -17.61 -11.26
C GLY A 130 -26.27 -16.17 -11.78
N GLY A 131 -27.35 -15.42 -11.52
CA GLY A 131 -27.46 -14.00 -11.87
C GLY A 131 -26.42 -13.18 -11.13
N TRP A 132 -25.60 -12.39 -11.85
CA TRP A 132 -24.56 -11.53 -11.30
C TRP A 132 -24.22 -10.40 -12.26
N GLY A 133 -23.64 -9.31 -11.73
CA GLY A 133 -23.10 -8.21 -12.54
C GLY A 133 -21.85 -8.67 -13.31
N ARG A 134 -22.01 -9.01 -14.58
CA ARG A 134 -20.92 -9.47 -15.46
C ARG A 134 -21.11 -8.96 -16.89
N PRO A 135 -20.01 -8.78 -17.66
CA PRO A 135 -18.62 -8.96 -17.25
C PRO A 135 -18.11 -7.82 -16.37
N GLN A 136 -17.16 -8.12 -15.47
CA GLN A 136 -16.38 -7.10 -14.76
C GLN A 136 -14.97 -7.08 -15.34
N ARG A 137 -14.52 -5.92 -15.77
CA ARG A 137 -13.32 -5.84 -16.57
C ARG A 137 -12.20 -5.00 -15.95
N ASP A 138 -12.37 -4.57 -14.71
CA ASP A 138 -11.31 -4.25 -13.77
C ASP A 138 -10.51 -5.50 -13.38
N GLY A 139 -11.20 -6.64 -13.15
CA GLY A 139 -10.58 -7.91 -12.80
C GLY A 139 -9.41 -8.33 -13.69
N PRO A 140 -9.56 -8.39 -15.02
CA PRO A 140 -8.43 -8.63 -15.93
C PRO A 140 -7.28 -7.64 -15.79
N GLY A 141 -7.55 -6.35 -15.63
CA GLY A 141 -6.52 -5.31 -15.44
C GLY A 141 -5.76 -5.48 -14.12
N LEU A 142 -6.47 -5.69 -13.03
CA LEU A 142 -5.88 -5.94 -11.72
C LEU A 142 -5.09 -7.26 -11.68
N ARG A 143 -5.63 -8.33 -12.27
CA ARG A 143 -4.92 -9.60 -12.45
C ARG A 143 -3.63 -9.41 -13.23
N ALA A 144 -3.66 -8.64 -14.32
CA ALA A 144 -2.47 -8.32 -15.10
C ALA A 144 -1.42 -7.60 -14.27
N ALA A 145 -1.79 -6.55 -13.54
CA ALA A 145 -0.88 -5.80 -12.68
C ALA A 145 -0.21 -6.70 -11.62
N VAL A 146 -0.96 -7.60 -11.00
CA VAL A 146 -0.44 -8.56 -10.02
C VAL A 146 0.48 -9.59 -10.66
N LEU A 147 0.07 -10.18 -11.79
CA LEU A 147 0.89 -11.15 -12.51
C LEU A 147 2.18 -10.50 -13.04
N ILE A 148 2.12 -9.24 -13.47
CA ILE A 148 3.29 -8.45 -13.87
C ILE A 148 4.19 -8.15 -12.67
N GLY A 149 3.64 -7.75 -11.54
CA GLY A 149 4.37 -7.55 -10.30
C GLY A 149 5.13 -8.80 -9.88
N TYR A 150 4.46 -9.95 -9.85
CA TYR A 150 5.08 -11.24 -9.61
C TYR A 150 6.06 -11.63 -10.72
N GLY A 151 5.71 -11.39 -11.98
CA GLY A 151 6.61 -11.60 -13.11
C GLY A 151 7.89 -10.79 -13.01
N ASN A 152 7.82 -9.53 -12.57
CA ASN A 152 8.99 -8.71 -12.27
C ASN A 152 9.83 -9.32 -11.15
N TRP A 153 9.19 -9.76 -10.07
CA TRP A 153 9.88 -10.47 -8.99
C TRP A 153 10.57 -11.76 -9.49
N LEU A 154 9.87 -12.56 -10.33
CA LEU A 154 10.46 -13.74 -10.95
C LEU A 154 11.69 -13.38 -11.79
N VAL A 155 11.62 -12.31 -12.60
CA VAL A 155 12.77 -11.84 -13.40
C VAL A 155 13.88 -11.34 -12.50
N ASP A 156 13.59 -10.60 -11.42
CA ASP A 156 14.60 -10.17 -10.43
C ASP A 156 15.28 -11.36 -9.76
N ASN A 157 14.57 -12.50 -9.67
CA ASN A 157 15.07 -13.76 -9.13
C ASN A 157 15.36 -14.82 -10.23
N GLY A 158 15.40 -14.44 -11.51
CA GLY A 158 15.83 -15.24 -12.65
C GLY A 158 14.76 -16.01 -13.44
N TYR A 159 13.47 -15.62 -13.41
CA TYR A 159 12.33 -16.31 -14.07
C TYR A 159 11.50 -15.45 -15.06
N THR A 160 10.64 -15.98 -15.97
CA THR A 160 9.90 -15.22 -17.04
C THR A 160 8.45 -15.67 -17.38
N ALA A 161 7.45 -14.75 -17.73
CA ALA A 161 6.03 -15.01 -18.10
C ALA A 161 5.16 -13.84 -18.74
N THR A 162 3.82 -13.98 -19.09
CA THR A 162 2.98 -13.03 -19.92
C THR A 162 1.46 -12.88 -19.57
N ALA A 163 0.68 -11.77 -20.00
CA ALA A 163 -0.78 -11.48 -19.78
C ALA A 163 -1.53 -10.40 -20.66
N GLN A 164 -2.94 -10.24 -20.66
CA GLN A 164 -3.82 -9.28 -21.45
C GLN A 164 -5.26 -8.92 -20.92
N ASN A 165 -6.11 -7.92 -21.53
CA ASN A 165 -7.28 -7.19 -20.95
C ASN A 165 -8.48 -6.68 -21.83
N GLN A 166 -9.73 -6.29 -21.28
CA GLN A 166 -10.93 -5.52 -21.82
C GLN A 166 -12.10 -5.15 -20.82
N GLY A 167 -13.11 -4.21 -21.10
CA GLY A 167 -14.10 -3.47 -20.28
C GLY A 167 -15.53 -4.02 -19.81
N GLY A 168 -16.34 -3.46 -18.75
CA GLY A 168 -17.64 -4.00 -18.24
C GLY A 168 -18.32 -3.35 -17.00
N PHE A 169 -18.78 -4.11 -15.99
CA PHE A 169 -19.36 -3.59 -14.75
C PHE A 169 -18.32 -2.87 -13.89
N ASP A 170 -18.80 -1.94 -13.07
CA ASP A 170 -17.93 -1.19 -12.16
C ASP A 170 -17.44 -2.06 -10.98
N LEU A 171 -16.53 -1.48 -10.18
CA LEU A 171 -15.93 -2.08 -8.99
C LEU A 171 -16.98 -2.60 -7.97
N TRP A 172 -18.13 -1.92 -7.87
CA TRP A 172 -19.21 -2.30 -6.95
C TRP A 172 -20.17 -3.35 -7.53
N GLU A 173 -19.96 -3.76 -8.79
CA GLU A 173 -20.77 -4.76 -9.48
C GLU A 173 -22.23 -4.31 -9.76
N GLU A 174 -22.47 -3.02 -9.74
CA GLU A 174 -23.82 -2.42 -9.80
C GLU A 174 -24.09 -1.65 -11.09
N VAL A 175 -23.07 -1.04 -11.69
CA VAL A 175 -23.22 -0.13 -12.81
C VAL A 175 -22.56 -0.69 -14.06
N ASN A 176 -23.35 -1.03 -15.06
CA ASN A 176 -22.86 -1.36 -16.39
C ASN A 176 -22.66 -0.07 -17.20
N GLY A 177 -21.40 0.34 -17.35
CA GLY A 177 -21.00 1.56 -18.02
C GLY A 177 -19.49 1.73 -18.07
N ASN A 178 -19.03 2.97 -18.23
CA ASN A 178 -17.62 3.28 -18.17
C ASN A 178 -17.25 3.66 -16.74
N SER A 179 -16.38 2.91 -16.10
CA SER A 179 -15.92 3.13 -14.73
C SER A 179 -14.55 3.79 -14.71
N PHE A 180 -14.39 4.83 -13.89
CA PHE A 180 -13.11 5.51 -13.68
C PHE A 180 -12.04 4.56 -13.16
N PHE A 181 -12.38 3.74 -12.15
CA PHE A 181 -11.48 2.73 -11.57
C PHE A 181 -11.01 1.73 -12.63
N THR A 182 -11.96 1.17 -13.40
CA THR A 182 -11.63 0.21 -14.46
C THR A 182 -10.71 0.83 -15.51
N THR A 183 -11.02 2.05 -15.97
CA THR A 183 -10.21 2.77 -16.96
C THR A 183 -8.77 2.99 -16.46
N ALA A 184 -8.62 3.39 -15.22
CA ALA A 184 -7.31 3.62 -14.60
C ALA A 184 -6.51 2.32 -14.43
N ALA A 185 -7.16 1.25 -13.96
CA ALA A 185 -6.53 -0.07 -13.82
C ALA A 185 -6.04 -0.60 -15.17
N GLN A 186 -6.82 -0.38 -16.24
CA GLN A 186 -6.42 -0.75 -17.61
C GLN A 186 -5.22 0.03 -18.11
N HIS A 187 -5.19 1.36 -17.89
CA HIS A 187 -4.03 2.19 -18.25
C HIS A 187 -2.77 1.69 -17.55
N ARG A 188 -2.82 1.53 -16.22
CA ARG A 188 -1.69 1.05 -15.43
C ARG A 188 -1.21 -0.33 -15.91
N ALA A 189 -2.11 -1.28 -16.12
CA ALA A 189 -1.77 -2.62 -16.58
C ALA A 189 -1.04 -2.63 -17.93
N LEU A 190 -1.42 -1.76 -18.87
CA LEU A 190 -0.74 -1.65 -20.16
C LEU A 190 0.66 -1.05 -20.03
N ILE A 191 0.84 -0.05 -19.18
CA ILE A 191 2.16 0.58 -18.94
C ILE A 191 3.12 -0.42 -18.27
N GLU A 192 2.66 -1.09 -17.22
CA GLU A 192 3.44 -2.15 -16.57
C GLU A 192 3.73 -3.29 -17.56
N GLY A 193 2.75 -3.67 -18.40
CA GLY A 193 2.90 -4.69 -19.44
C GLY A 193 3.95 -4.34 -20.49
N ILE A 194 4.04 -3.09 -20.94
CA ILE A 194 5.10 -2.62 -21.85
C ILE A 194 6.48 -2.84 -21.23
N LYS A 195 6.65 -2.42 -19.96
CA LYS A 195 7.92 -2.53 -19.24
C LYS A 195 8.31 -3.99 -18.99
N PHE A 196 7.36 -4.79 -18.54
CA PHE A 196 7.60 -6.20 -18.30
C PHE A 196 7.93 -6.96 -19.59
N ALA A 197 7.18 -6.71 -20.68
CA ALA A 197 7.48 -7.32 -21.98
C ALA A 197 8.91 -6.99 -22.44
N ALA A 198 9.31 -5.72 -22.38
CA ALA A 198 10.68 -5.30 -22.70
C ALA A 198 11.72 -6.02 -21.82
N ARG A 199 11.44 -6.18 -20.55
CA ARG A 199 12.32 -6.84 -19.58
C ARG A 199 12.58 -8.32 -19.90
N ILE A 200 11.60 -9.02 -20.48
CA ILE A 200 11.71 -10.41 -20.90
C ILE A 200 12.04 -10.57 -22.39
N GLY A 201 12.49 -9.51 -23.05
CA GLY A 201 12.83 -9.52 -24.49
C GLY A 201 11.63 -9.73 -25.42
N LYS A 202 10.44 -9.34 -24.98
CA LYS A 202 9.18 -9.40 -25.75
C LYS A 202 8.64 -7.99 -26.00
N THR A 203 7.64 -7.91 -26.86
CA THR A 203 6.94 -6.67 -27.19
C THR A 203 5.47 -6.80 -26.78
N CYS A 204 4.94 -5.80 -26.09
CA CYS A 204 3.50 -5.66 -25.94
C CYS A 204 2.96 -4.96 -27.17
N ASN A 205 2.52 -5.75 -28.14
CA ASN A 205 1.91 -5.21 -29.38
C ASN A 205 0.69 -4.36 -29.01
N ASN A 206 0.53 -3.20 -29.63
CA ASN A 206 -0.58 -2.27 -29.40
C ASN A 206 -0.62 -1.56 -28.01
N CYS A 207 0.05 -2.04 -26.98
CA CYS A 207 -0.01 -1.38 -25.66
C CYS A 207 0.38 0.09 -25.70
N ALA A 208 1.46 0.42 -26.39
CA ALA A 208 1.94 1.79 -26.54
C ALA A 208 0.97 2.70 -27.33
N THR A 209 0.13 2.13 -28.20
CA THR A 209 -0.89 2.86 -28.95
C THR A 209 -2.17 3.03 -28.11
N VAL A 210 -2.56 2.00 -27.34
CA VAL A 210 -3.82 1.97 -26.59
C VAL A 210 -3.71 2.75 -25.27
N ALA A 211 -2.62 2.59 -24.53
CA ALA A 211 -2.48 3.21 -23.20
C ALA A 211 -2.69 4.72 -23.19
N PRO A 212 -2.10 5.53 -24.09
CA PRO A 212 -2.36 6.97 -24.14
C PRO A 212 -3.83 7.32 -24.42
N GLN A 213 -4.54 6.50 -25.22
CA GLN A 213 -5.95 6.71 -25.51
C GLN A 213 -6.85 6.43 -24.31
N ILE A 214 -6.52 5.42 -23.53
CA ILE A 214 -7.20 5.14 -22.25
C ILE A 214 -6.96 6.30 -21.27
N LEU A 215 -5.72 6.80 -21.16
CA LEU A 215 -5.41 7.97 -20.33
C LEU A 215 -6.16 9.23 -20.80
N CYS A 216 -6.28 9.44 -22.11
CA CYS A 216 -7.09 10.51 -22.68
C CYS A 216 -8.56 10.37 -22.25
N TYR A 217 -9.13 9.18 -22.42
CA TYR A 217 -10.50 8.93 -21.99
C TYR A 217 -10.69 9.10 -20.48
N GLN A 218 -9.70 8.76 -19.68
CA GLN A 218 -9.73 8.95 -18.24
C GLN A 218 -9.91 10.41 -17.83
N GLN A 219 -9.48 11.38 -18.64
CA GLN A 219 -9.69 12.80 -18.37
C GLN A 219 -11.18 13.22 -18.45
N SER A 220 -12.01 12.46 -19.17
CA SER A 220 -13.45 12.73 -19.32
C SER A 220 -14.24 12.56 -18.03
N TYR A 221 -13.70 11.85 -17.04
CA TYR A 221 -14.35 11.68 -15.73
C TYR A 221 -14.22 12.91 -14.83
N TRP A 222 -13.31 13.82 -15.13
CA TRP A 222 -13.14 15.05 -14.34
C TRP A 222 -14.20 16.08 -14.66
N THR A 223 -14.94 16.56 -13.64
CA THR A 223 -15.85 17.72 -13.78
C THR A 223 -15.23 18.97 -13.17
N SER A 224 -14.88 19.93 -14.02
CA SER A 224 -14.31 21.20 -13.57
C SER A 224 -15.32 22.10 -12.85
N SER A 225 -16.63 21.96 -13.15
CA SER A 225 -17.70 22.72 -12.48
C SER A 225 -17.94 22.22 -11.06
N GLY A 226 -17.73 20.90 -10.80
CA GLY A 226 -17.92 20.28 -9.49
C GLY A 226 -16.62 20.10 -8.71
N ASN A 227 -15.47 20.18 -9.36
CA ASN A 227 -14.16 19.86 -8.81
C ASN A 227 -14.09 18.44 -8.18
N TYR A 228 -14.67 17.45 -8.88
CA TYR A 228 -14.58 16.05 -8.48
C TYR A 228 -14.57 15.12 -9.70
N ILE A 229 -14.35 13.85 -9.46
CA ILE A 229 -14.34 12.79 -10.47
C ILE A 229 -15.72 12.13 -10.49
N ILE A 230 -16.36 12.12 -11.64
CA ILE A 230 -17.59 11.34 -11.86
C ILE A 230 -17.17 9.88 -12.02
N SER A 231 -17.60 9.02 -11.11
CA SER A 231 -17.11 7.62 -11.02
C SER A 231 -17.52 6.76 -12.21
N ASN A 232 -18.68 7.01 -12.79
CA ASN A 232 -19.22 6.26 -13.92
C ASN A 232 -19.79 7.21 -14.99
N LEU A 233 -19.40 7.01 -16.26
CA LEU A 233 -19.92 7.75 -17.41
C LEU A 233 -20.87 6.87 -18.23
N ASN A 234 -21.69 7.53 -19.07
CA ASN A 234 -22.64 6.90 -19.98
C ASN A 234 -23.69 6.03 -19.24
N VAL A 235 -24.07 6.49 -18.05
CA VAL A 235 -25.08 5.85 -17.20
C VAL A 235 -26.14 6.87 -16.78
N ASN A 236 -27.36 6.40 -16.61
CA ASN A 236 -28.47 7.19 -16.08
C ASN A 236 -29.07 6.43 -14.88
N ASN A 237 -28.43 6.55 -13.73
CA ASN A 237 -28.75 5.80 -12.52
C ASN A 237 -29.18 6.70 -11.34
N GLY A 238 -29.29 8.01 -11.56
CA GLY A 238 -29.70 8.98 -10.54
C GLY A 238 -28.63 9.29 -9.48
N ARG A 239 -27.38 8.76 -9.62
CA ARG A 239 -26.29 9.02 -8.69
C ARG A 239 -25.58 10.34 -9.02
N SER A 240 -25.05 11.01 -8.00
CA SER A 240 -24.25 12.24 -8.16
C SER A 240 -22.91 12.01 -8.87
N GLY A 241 -22.44 10.77 -8.90
CA GLY A 241 -21.13 10.37 -9.38
C GLY A 241 -20.00 10.56 -8.35
N LYS A 242 -20.28 11.11 -7.17
CA LYS A 242 -19.32 11.15 -6.05
C LYS A 242 -19.27 9.79 -5.39
N ASP A 243 -18.15 9.10 -5.54
CA ASP A 243 -18.02 7.71 -5.17
C ASP A 243 -16.60 7.42 -4.68
N ALA A 244 -16.49 6.65 -3.60
CA ALA A 244 -15.21 6.25 -3.03
C ALA A 244 -14.35 5.41 -3.99
N ASN A 245 -14.93 4.83 -5.06
CA ASN A 245 -14.14 4.16 -6.09
C ASN A 245 -13.11 5.09 -6.73
N SER A 246 -13.36 6.40 -6.75
CA SER A 246 -12.41 7.39 -7.26
C SER A 246 -11.25 7.63 -6.29
N ILE A 247 -11.45 7.49 -4.98
CA ILE A 247 -10.39 7.46 -3.96
C ILE A 247 -9.58 6.17 -4.09
N LEU A 248 -10.28 5.02 -4.19
CA LEU A 248 -9.65 3.72 -4.44
C LEU A 248 -8.81 3.75 -5.72
N THR A 249 -9.27 4.42 -6.77
CA THR A 249 -8.50 4.61 -7.99
C THR A 249 -7.20 5.36 -7.74
N SER A 250 -7.24 6.44 -6.95
CA SER A 250 -6.06 7.25 -6.65
C SER A 250 -4.99 6.44 -5.92
N ILE A 251 -5.37 5.63 -4.92
CA ILE A 251 -4.42 4.78 -4.20
C ILE A 251 -3.92 3.60 -5.05
N HIS A 252 -4.77 3.02 -5.91
CA HIS A 252 -4.34 1.97 -6.84
C HIS A 252 -3.41 2.48 -7.95
N ASN A 253 -3.56 3.75 -8.35
CA ASN A 253 -2.69 4.40 -9.32
C ASN A 253 -1.47 5.09 -8.69
N PHE A 254 -1.34 5.05 -7.38
CA PHE A 254 -0.21 5.65 -6.70
C PHE A 254 1.12 5.14 -7.27
N ASP A 255 1.94 6.08 -7.68
CA ASP A 255 3.33 5.84 -8.10
C ASP A 255 4.25 6.77 -7.30
N PRO A 256 5.11 6.24 -6.43
CA PRO A 256 5.99 7.06 -5.59
C PRO A 256 6.89 8.02 -6.38
N ALA A 257 7.16 7.72 -7.65
CA ALA A 257 8.02 8.50 -8.53
C ALA A 257 7.28 9.47 -9.46
N ALA A 258 5.92 9.44 -9.48
CA ALA A 258 5.14 10.24 -10.41
C ALA A 258 4.95 11.70 -9.98
N GLY A 259 5.28 12.03 -8.74
CA GLY A 259 4.94 13.34 -8.18
C GLY A 259 3.43 13.58 -8.12
N CYS A 260 3.00 14.84 -8.20
CA CYS A 260 1.58 15.20 -8.13
C CYS A 260 0.94 15.30 -9.54
N ASP A 261 1.19 14.32 -10.40
CA ASP A 261 0.65 14.32 -11.76
C ASP A 261 -0.89 14.26 -11.77
N ALA A 262 -1.50 15.31 -12.31
CA ALA A 262 -2.95 15.42 -12.40
C ALA A 262 -3.55 14.58 -13.53
N SER A 263 -2.76 14.17 -14.53
CA SER A 263 -3.22 13.37 -15.66
C SER A 263 -3.54 11.93 -15.25
N THR A 264 -2.75 11.37 -14.34
CA THR A 264 -2.94 10.05 -13.77
C THR A 264 -3.62 10.09 -12.40
N PHE A 265 -4.10 11.27 -11.98
CA PHE A 265 -4.81 11.47 -10.71
C PHE A 265 -4.02 10.97 -9.50
N GLN A 266 -2.71 11.27 -9.47
CA GLN A 266 -1.85 10.89 -8.35
C GLN A 266 -2.38 11.45 -7.03
N PRO A 267 -2.19 10.77 -5.90
CA PRO A 267 -2.77 11.14 -4.59
C PRO A 267 -2.57 12.61 -4.18
N CYS A 268 -1.40 13.19 -4.47
CA CYS A 268 -1.10 14.59 -4.14
C CYS A 268 -1.52 15.59 -5.23
N SER A 269 -2.12 15.14 -6.35
CA SER A 269 -2.60 16.04 -7.38
C SER A 269 -3.78 16.88 -6.89
N ASP A 270 -3.89 18.08 -7.41
CA ASP A 270 -4.98 18.99 -7.05
C ASP A 270 -6.37 18.41 -7.31
N ARG A 271 -6.52 17.64 -8.41
CA ARG A 271 -7.77 16.94 -8.76
C ARG A 271 -8.09 15.82 -7.76
N ALA A 272 -7.10 15.01 -7.36
CA ALA A 272 -7.32 13.92 -6.41
C ALA A 272 -7.69 14.46 -5.02
N LEU A 273 -7.07 15.56 -4.57
CA LEU A 273 -7.38 16.20 -3.28
C LEU A 273 -8.77 16.87 -3.28
N ALA A 274 -9.12 17.57 -4.36
CA ALA A 274 -10.46 18.15 -4.50
C ALA A 274 -11.54 17.05 -4.52
N ASN A 275 -11.28 15.95 -5.22
CA ASN A 275 -12.15 14.78 -5.25
C ASN A 275 -12.27 14.12 -3.87
N HIS A 276 -11.16 13.92 -3.15
CA HIS A 276 -11.17 13.40 -1.78
C HIS A 276 -12.15 14.18 -0.90
N LYS A 277 -12.05 15.53 -0.90
CA LYS A 277 -12.99 16.38 -0.18
C LYS A 277 -14.43 16.18 -0.64
N ALA A 278 -14.67 16.22 -1.95
CA ALA A 278 -16.04 16.13 -2.49
C ALA A 278 -16.72 14.79 -2.17
N VAL A 279 -15.96 13.70 -2.17
CA VAL A 279 -16.48 12.36 -1.84
C VAL A 279 -16.69 12.22 -0.32
N THR A 280 -15.68 12.52 0.50
CA THR A 280 -15.80 12.33 1.95
C THR A 280 -16.84 13.26 2.58
N ASP A 281 -16.98 14.49 2.08
CA ASP A 281 -18.00 15.44 2.55
C ASP A 281 -19.42 14.96 2.24
N SER A 282 -19.63 14.18 1.18
CA SER A 282 -20.96 13.65 0.83
C SER A 282 -21.56 12.74 1.92
N PHE A 283 -20.72 12.19 2.81
CA PHE A 283 -21.15 11.32 3.90
C PHE A 283 -21.44 12.06 5.23
N ARG A 284 -21.09 13.36 5.35
CA ARG A 284 -21.19 14.10 6.62
C ARG A 284 -22.61 14.21 7.14
N SER A 285 -23.58 14.44 6.25
CA SER A 285 -24.98 14.68 6.63
C SER A 285 -25.85 13.43 6.59
N ILE A 286 -25.38 12.34 5.99
CA ILE A 286 -26.21 11.15 5.76
C ILE A 286 -25.99 10.04 6.80
N TYR A 287 -24.87 10.08 7.54
CA TYR A 287 -24.58 9.10 8.59
C TYR A 287 -24.76 9.75 9.97
N THR A 288 -25.58 9.13 10.82
CA THR A 288 -25.78 9.61 12.20
C THR A 288 -24.46 9.67 12.97
N ILE A 289 -23.56 8.69 12.75
CA ILE A 289 -22.25 8.65 13.38
C ILE A 289 -21.31 9.78 12.91
N ASN A 290 -21.62 10.45 11.80
CA ASN A 290 -20.90 11.62 11.30
C ASN A 290 -21.52 12.95 11.74
N SER A 291 -22.69 12.90 12.39
CA SER A 291 -23.43 14.11 12.76
C SER A 291 -22.61 15.03 13.66
N GLY A 292 -22.59 16.32 13.31
CA GLY A 292 -21.87 17.33 14.08
C GLY A 292 -20.35 17.34 13.89
N ILE A 293 -19.77 16.44 13.09
CA ILE A 293 -18.35 16.47 12.79
C ILE A 293 -18.05 17.61 11.80
N PRO A 294 -17.22 18.60 12.15
CA PRO A 294 -16.95 19.76 11.29
C PRO A 294 -16.10 19.42 10.08
N GLN A 295 -16.02 20.35 9.12
CA GLN A 295 -15.07 20.27 8.00
C GLN A 295 -13.64 20.17 8.51
N GLY A 296 -12.76 19.48 7.77
CA GLY A 296 -11.37 19.25 8.14
C GLY A 296 -11.15 18.19 9.23
N VAL A 297 -12.23 17.59 9.74
CA VAL A 297 -12.18 16.43 10.65
C VAL A 297 -12.69 15.20 9.91
N ALA A 298 -12.00 14.08 10.07
CA ALA A 298 -12.33 12.82 9.39
C ALA A 298 -13.72 12.30 9.75
N VAL A 299 -14.34 11.62 8.80
CA VAL A 299 -15.68 11.03 8.92
C VAL A 299 -15.69 9.59 8.43
N ALA A 300 -16.66 8.81 8.82
CA ALA A 300 -16.90 7.48 8.27
C ALA A 300 -17.27 7.58 6.79
N VAL A 301 -16.65 6.73 5.94
CA VAL A 301 -16.76 6.80 4.48
C VAL A 301 -17.43 5.55 3.94
N GLY A 302 -18.48 5.73 3.14
CA GLY A 302 -19.19 4.68 2.44
C GLY A 302 -18.75 4.54 0.98
N ARG A 303 -19.54 3.83 0.18
CA ARG A 303 -19.30 3.69 -1.26
C ARG A 303 -19.66 4.98 -2.01
N TYR A 304 -20.89 5.40 -1.93
CA TYR A 304 -21.46 6.64 -2.50
C TYR A 304 -22.69 7.07 -1.69
N ALA A 305 -23.08 8.33 -1.77
CA ALA A 305 -24.11 8.88 -0.89
C ALA A 305 -25.51 8.28 -1.10
N GLU A 306 -25.82 7.86 -2.32
CA GLU A 306 -27.09 7.25 -2.73
C GLU A 306 -27.14 5.72 -2.49
N ASP A 307 -26.14 5.15 -1.82
CA ASP A 307 -26.04 3.73 -1.56
C ASP A 307 -27.21 3.19 -0.74
N THR A 308 -27.81 2.10 -1.22
CA THR A 308 -28.92 1.40 -0.54
C THR A 308 -28.56 -0.02 -0.11
N TYR A 309 -27.40 -0.53 -0.52
CA TYR A 309 -26.96 -1.86 -0.16
C TYR A 309 -26.79 -1.98 1.36
N TYR A 310 -27.50 -2.92 1.99
CA TYR A 310 -27.61 -3.07 3.44
C TYR A 310 -28.00 -1.77 4.18
N GLY A 311 -28.70 -0.84 3.50
CA GLY A 311 -29.12 0.44 4.04
C GLY A 311 -28.12 1.58 3.84
N GLY A 312 -27.07 1.37 3.04
CA GLY A 312 -26.08 2.40 2.68
C GLY A 312 -25.21 2.81 3.86
N ASN A 313 -24.33 1.95 4.28
CA ASN A 313 -23.48 2.13 5.46
C ASN A 313 -22.07 2.57 5.08
N PRO A 314 -21.27 3.08 6.03
CA PRO A 314 -19.83 3.22 5.87
C PRO A 314 -19.15 1.86 5.79
N TRP A 315 -18.05 1.82 5.02
CA TRP A 315 -17.22 0.63 4.80
C TRP A 315 -15.84 0.82 5.41
N TYR A 316 -15.31 -0.22 6.07
CA TYR A 316 -13.97 -0.16 6.63
C TYR A 316 -12.94 0.17 5.55
N LEU A 317 -12.96 -0.56 4.42
CA LEU A 317 -12.01 -0.36 3.33
C LEU A 317 -12.03 1.06 2.76
N ASN A 318 -13.19 1.71 2.64
CA ASN A 318 -13.29 3.07 2.11
C ASN A 318 -12.81 4.12 3.12
N THR A 319 -13.03 3.87 4.41
CA THR A 319 -12.49 4.71 5.48
C THR A 319 -10.96 4.63 5.53
N PHE A 320 -10.39 3.42 5.36
CA PHE A 320 -8.94 3.24 5.23
C PHE A 320 -8.37 3.85 3.94
N ALA A 321 -9.07 3.71 2.81
CA ALA A 321 -8.65 4.31 1.53
C ALA A 321 -8.56 5.84 1.61
N ALA A 322 -9.47 6.50 2.34
CA ALA A 322 -9.41 7.95 2.58
C ALA A 322 -8.16 8.34 3.39
N ALA A 323 -7.74 7.53 4.37
CA ALA A 323 -6.47 7.72 5.07
C ALA A 323 -5.26 7.49 4.15
N GLU A 324 -5.27 6.37 3.43
CA GLU A 324 -4.17 5.92 2.58
C GLU A 324 -3.84 6.97 1.52
N GLN A 325 -4.84 7.52 0.81
CA GLN A 325 -4.61 8.56 -0.19
C GLN A 325 -3.86 9.76 0.39
N LEU A 326 -4.16 10.16 1.62
CA LEU A 326 -3.50 11.31 2.26
C LEU A 326 -2.07 11.00 2.70
N TYR A 327 -1.80 9.77 3.16
CA TYR A 327 -0.42 9.34 3.45
C TYR A 327 0.42 9.26 2.18
N ASP A 328 -0.14 8.75 1.09
CA ASP A 328 0.50 8.74 -0.22
C ASP A 328 0.84 10.15 -0.72
N ALA A 329 -0.10 11.10 -0.55
CA ALA A 329 0.11 12.50 -0.90
C ALA A 329 1.25 13.12 -0.06
N VAL A 330 1.27 12.85 1.24
CA VAL A 330 2.37 13.30 2.13
C VAL A 330 3.71 12.72 1.69
N TYR A 331 3.74 11.44 1.32
CA TYR A 331 4.96 10.82 0.79
C TYR A 331 5.45 11.54 -0.47
N GLN A 332 4.55 11.78 -1.44
CA GLN A 332 4.90 12.43 -2.70
C GLN A 332 5.42 13.87 -2.47
N TRP A 333 4.75 14.67 -1.64
CA TRP A 333 5.22 16.04 -1.33
C TRP A 333 6.60 16.05 -0.66
N ASN A 334 6.85 15.12 0.27
CA ASN A 334 8.16 15.00 0.90
C ASN A 334 9.24 14.57 -0.11
N SER A 335 8.91 13.66 -1.02
CA SER A 335 9.80 13.20 -2.09
C SER A 335 10.12 14.30 -3.09
N ILE A 336 9.12 15.14 -3.45
CA ILE A 336 9.30 16.29 -4.35
C ILE A 336 10.06 17.42 -3.67
N GLY A 337 9.98 17.53 -2.35
CA GLY A 337 10.52 18.65 -1.57
C GLY A 337 9.70 19.94 -1.66
N SER A 338 8.46 19.86 -2.13
CA SER A 338 7.53 20.99 -2.19
C SER A 338 6.07 20.53 -2.30
N LEU A 339 5.14 21.44 -1.99
CA LEU A 339 3.70 21.27 -2.09
C LEU A 339 3.12 22.47 -2.86
N THR A 340 2.28 22.19 -3.86
CA THR A 340 1.58 23.22 -4.63
C THR A 340 0.09 23.18 -4.34
N ILE A 341 -0.46 24.32 -3.92
CA ILE A 341 -1.89 24.57 -3.79
C ILE A 341 -2.37 25.31 -5.02
N THR A 342 -3.31 24.74 -5.77
CA THR A 342 -3.98 25.41 -6.89
C THR A 342 -5.38 25.88 -6.47
N SER A 343 -6.06 26.63 -7.34
CA SER A 343 -7.47 26.98 -7.12
C SER A 343 -8.37 25.75 -7.02
N VAL A 344 -8.00 24.63 -7.63
CA VAL A 344 -8.74 23.34 -7.58
C VAL A 344 -8.66 22.73 -6.20
N SER A 345 -7.48 22.64 -5.61
CA SER A 345 -7.24 22.00 -4.30
C SER A 345 -7.42 22.94 -3.09
N LEU A 346 -7.57 24.23 -3.31
CA LEU A 346 -7.57 25.23 -2.23
C LEU A 346 -8.59 24.93 -1.13
N ASN A 347 -9.80 24.51 -1.48
CA ASN A 347 -10.84 24.23 -0.51
C ASN A 347 -10.52 23.03 0.38
N PHE A 348 -9.87 21.99 -0.17
CA PHE A 348 -9.36 20.87 0.62
C PHE A 348 -8.35 21.36 1.67
N PHE A 349 -7.39 22.18 1.26
CA PHE A 349 -6.38 22.68 2.19
C PHE A 349 -6.93 23.63 3.23
N LYS A 350 -7.90 24.49 2.88
CA LYS A 350 -8.54 25.41 3.85
C LYS A 350 -9.27 24.69 4.98
N ASP A 351 -9.79 23.51 4.73
CA ASP A 351 -10.47 22.72 5.77
C ASP A 351 -9.48 22.24 6.85
N ILE A 352 -8.27 21.86 6.46
CA ILE A 352 -7.24 21.32 7.37
C ILE A 352 -6.21 22.36 7.81
N TYR A 353 -6.05 23.44 7.05
CA TYR A 353 -5.16 24.56 7.29
C TYR A 353 -5.82 25.87 6.85
N PRO A 354 -6.60 26.56 7.70
CA PRO A 354 -7.43 27.72 7.30
C PRO A 354 -6.67 28.85 6.61
N SER A 355 -5.37 29.03 6.92
CA SER A 355 -4.51 30.03 6.29
C SER A 355 -3.96 29.61 4.91
N ALA A 356 -4.42 28.48 4.35
CA ALA A 356 -3.98 28.01 3.04
C ALA A 356 -4.30 29.04 1.94
N ALA A 357 -3.32 29.27 1.08
CA ALA A 357 -3.44 30.14 -0.10
C ALA A 357 -2.84 29.44 -1.33
N VAL A 358 -3.29 29.84 -2.52
CA VAL A 358 -2.71 29.36 -3.79
C VAL A 358 -1.23 29.73 -3.82
N GLY A 359 -0.38 28.76 -4.14
CA GLY A 359 1.07 28.93 -4.21
C GLY A 359 1.82 27.62 -4.06
N THR A 360 3.14 27.68 -4.22
CA THR A 360 4.04 26.55 -4.00
C THR A 360 4.88 26.81 -2.75
N TYR A 361 4.89 25.83 -1.86
CA TYR A 361 5.58 25.88 -0.56
C TYR A 361 6.72 24.87 -0.56
N ALA A 362 7.95 25.34 -0.49
CA ALA A 362 9.12 24.48 -0.42
C ALA A 362 9.20 23.79 0.95
N SER A 363 9.79 22.60 1.01
CA SER A 363 9.94 21.79 2.23
C SER A 363 10.71 22.48 3.36
N SER A 364 11.52 23.49 3.02
CA SER A 364 12.23 24.34 3.99
C SER A 364 11.33 25.36 4.72
N THR A 365 10.05 25.52 4.33
CA THR A 365 9.15 26.51 4.90
C THR A 365 8.32 25.97 6.05
N ALA A 366 8.05 26.81 7.06
CA ALA A 366 7.16 26.44 8.17
C ALA A 366 5.72 26.12 7.68
N THR A 367 5.26 26.79 6.62
CA THR A 367 3.95 26.53 6.00
C THR A 367 3.87 25.11 5.46
N PHE A 368 4.89 24.66 4.74
CA PHE A 368 4.96 23.26 4.27
C PHE A 368 4.83 22.28 5.45
N THR A 369 5.67 22.45 6.47
CA THR A 369 5.66 21.57 7.66
C THR A 369 4.29 21.55 8.34
N SER A 370 3.64 22.72 8.45
CA SER A 370 2.30 22.83 9.06
C SER A 370 1.24 22.09 8.24
N ILE A 371 1.26 22.23 6.92
CA ILE A 371 0.29 21.54 6.02
C ILE A 371 0.53 20.03 6.04
N ILE A 372 1.79 19.56 5.98
CA ILE A 372 2.13 18.15 6.10
C ILE A 372 1.59 17.57 7.42
N SER A 373 1.83 18.28 8.54
CA SER A 373 1.34 17.84 9.87
C SER A 373 -0.19 17.79 9.92
N ALA A 374 -0.87 18.80 9.38
CA ALA A 374 -2.33 18.86 9.32
C ALA A 374 -2.91 17.74 8.45
N THR A 375 -2.28 17.46 7.30
CA THR A 375 -2.71 16.35 6.42
C THR A 375 -2.53 14.98 7.09
N LYS A 376 -1.40 14.77 7.79
CA LYS A 376 -1.18 13.54 8.56
C LYS A 376 -2.20 13.37 9.68
N ALA A 377 -2.49 14.45 10.40
CA ALA A 377 -3.51 14.42 11.47
C ALA A 377 -4.90 14.11 10.91
N TYR A 378 -5.24 14.63 9.73
CA TYR A 378 -6.50 14.35 9.05
C TYR A 378 -6.57 12.88 8.60
N ALA A 379 -5.48 12.33 8.05
CA ALA A 379 -5.36 10.91 7.70
C ALA A 379 -5.47 10.00 8.95
N ASP A 380 -4.76 10.33 10.02
CA ASP A 380 -4.85 9.63 11.31
C ASP A 380 -6.27 9.66 11.89
N GLY A 381 -7.03 10.71 11.58
CA GLY A 381 -8.45 10.81 11.93
C GLY A 381 -9.31 9.72 11.30
N TYR A 382 -9.09 9.36 10.03
CA TYR A 382 -9.80 8.24 9.38
C TYR A 382 -9.41 6.89 10.00
N MET A 383 -8.13 6.69 10.31
CA MET A 383 -7.68 5.49 11.04
C MET A 383 -8.35 5.40 12.42
N ALA A 384 -8.49 6.53 13.13
CA ALA A 384 -9.14 6.59 14.43
C ALA A 384 -10.66 6.32 14.35
N ILE A 385 -11.34 6.73 13.28
CA ILE A 385 -12.75 6.37 13.02
C ILE A 385 -12.87 4.85 12.86
N ALA A 386 -12.04 4.24 12.05
CA ALA A 386 -12.05 2.79 11.87
C ALA A 386 -11.74 2.07 13.19
N GLN A 387 -10.71 2.50 13.92
CA GLN A 387 -10.40 2.01 15.27
C GLN A 387 -11.60 2.06 16.22
N GLN A 388 -12.33 3.17 16.19
CA GLN A 388 -13.49 3.37 17.07
C GLN A 388 -14.57 2.32 16.86
N TYR A 389 -14.76 1.88 15.63
CA TYR A 389 -15.81 0.96 15.23
C TYR A 389 -15.31 -0.48 14.96
N THR A 390 -14.01 -0.73 15.14
CA THR A 390 -13.46 -2.08 15.16
C THR A 390 -13.77 -2.74 16.50
N PRO A 391 -14.35 -3.95 16.52
CA PRO A 391 -14.57 -4.72 17.73
C PRO A 391 -13.28 -4.99 18.52
N SER A 392 -13.42 -5.30 19.79
CA SER A 392 -12.26 -5.53 20.69
C SER A 392 -11.37 -6.71 20.28
N ASN A 393 -11.90 -7.65 19.50
CA ASN A 393 -11.15 -8.77 18.93
C ASN A 393 -10.39 -8.43 17.63
N GLY A 394 -10.56 -7.23 17.07
CA GLY A 394 -9.92 -6.81 15.83
C GLY A 394 -10.66 -7.20 14.53
N ALA A 395 -11.80 -7.86 14.59
CA ALA A 395 -12.52 -8.34 13.41
C ALA A 395 -12.99 -7.18 12.51
N LEU A 396 -12.60 -7.20 11.23
CA LEU A 396 -13.01 -6.21 10.24
C LEU A 396 -14.06 -6.80 9.30
N ALA A 397 -15.31 -6.37 9.48
CA ALA A 397 -16.40 -6.70 8.58
C ALA A 397 -16.33 -5.88 7.28
N GLU A 398 -17.28 -6.10 6.38
CA GLU A 398 -17.45 -5.27 5.19
C GLU A 398 -17.84 -3.84 5.58
N GLN A 399 -18.85 -3.72 6.44
CA GLN A 399 -19.49 -2.46 6.80
C GLN A 399 -19.56 -2.29 8.32
N TYR A 400 -19.87 -1.08 8.73
CA TYR A 400 -20.30 -0.77 10.09
C TYR A 400 -21.50 0.20 10.05
N SER A 401 -22.38 0.07 11.02
CA SER A 401 -23.67 0.77 11.04
C SER A 401 -23.52 2.29 10.97
N ARG A 402 -24.19 2.91 10.01
CA ARG A 402 -24.28 4.39 9.89
C ARG A 402 -24.94 5.08 11.09
N SER A 403 -25.62 4.31 11.96
CA SER A 403 -26.37 4.84 13.10
C SER A 403 -25.60 4.72 14.41
N ASN A 404 -24.88 3.61 14.64
CA ASN A 404 -24.23 3.31 15.92
C ASN A 404 -22.81 2.70 15.78
N GLY A 405 -22.35 2.44 14.56
CA GLY A 405 -21.02 1.90 14.29
C GLY A 405 -20.84 0.40 14.53
N ALA A 406 -21.89 -0.35 14.84
CA ALA A 406 -21.79 -1.81 14.99
C ALA A 406 -21.38 -2.47 13.66
N PRO A 407 -20.49 -3.49 13.67
CA PRO A 407 -20.12 -4.22 12.45
C PRO A 407 -21.35 -4.83 11.76
N LEU A 408 -21.36 -4.79 10.45
CA LEU A 408 -22.46 -5.26 9.61
C LEU A 408 -21.94 -5.97 8.37
N SER A 409 -22.83 -6.74 7.71
CA SER A 409 -22.58 -7.45 6.46
C SER A 409 -21.53 -8.56 6.63
N ALA A 410 -20.75 -8.88 5.60
CA ALA A 410 -19.79 -9.97 5.62
C ALA A 410 -18.71 -9.76 6.69
N SER A 411 -18.59 -10.72 7.64
CA SER A 411 -17.54 -10.70 8.65
C SER A 411 -16.18 -11.05 8.03
N ASP A 412 -15.12 -10.60 8.67
CA ASP A 412 -13.75 -10.97 8.32
C ASP A 412 -13.46 -10.83 6.82
N LEU A 413 -13.83 -9.65 6.29
CA LEU A 413 -13.67 -9.37 4.87
C LEU A 413 -12.19 -9.20 4.51
N THR A 414 -11.71 -10.03 3.60
CA THR A 414 -10.33 -10.01 3.11
C THR A 414 -9.90 -8.62 2.64
N TRP A 415 -10.77 -7.91 1.90
CA TRP A 415 -10.47 -6.56 1.42
C TRP A 415 -10.38 -5.52 2.55
N SER A 416 -11.16 -5.65 3.61
CA SER A 416 -11.05 -4.74 4.78
C SER A 416 -9.71 -4.90 5.48
N TYR A 417 -9.22 -6.13 5.66
CA TYR A 417 -7.90 -6.39 6.21
C TYR A 417 -6.77 -5.90 5.30
N ALA A 418 -6.87 -6.15 4.00
CA ALA A 418 -5.89 -5.66 3.03
C ALA A 418 -5.81 -4.13 3.03
N ALA A 419 -6.95 -3.43 3.03
CA ALA A 419 -7.02 -1.98 3.07
C ALA A 419 -6.45 -1.38 4.37
N PHE A 420 -6.69 -2.04 5.52
CA PHE A 420 -6.05 -1.65 6.77
C PHE A 420 -4.53 -1.76 6.69
N LEU A 421 -4.02 -2.93 6.28
CA LEU A 421 -2.57 -3.18 6.18
C LEU A 421 -1.90 -2.18 5.25
N SER A 422 -2.56 -1.89 4.14
CA SER A 422 -2.02 -0.93 3.20
C SER A 422 -1.98 0.49 3.75
N ALA A 423 -3.02 0.97 4.38
CA ALA A 423 -3.04 2.29 5.02
C ALA A 423 -1.99 2.39 6.14
N ALA A 424 -1.78 1.33 6.92
CA ALA A 424 -0.75 1.26 7.97
C ALA A 424 0.67 1.33 7.39
N ASP A 425 0.94 0.63 6.29
CA ASP A 425 2.21 0.72 5.55
C ASP A 425 2.48 2.15 5.08
N ARG A 426 1.49 2.80 4.44
CA ARG A 426 1.62 4.17 3.94
C ARG A 426 1.85 5.17 5.07
N ARG A 427 1.15 5.01 6.18
CA ARG A 427 1.37 5.81 7.39
C ARG A 427 2.81 5.71 7.89
N SER A 428 3.42 4.53 7.77
CA SER A 428 4.81 4.25 8.14
C SER A 428 5.83 4.67 7.07
N GLY A 429 5.38 5.18 5.91
CA GLY A 429 6.23 5.57 4.79
C GLY A 429 6.69 4.41 3.90
N ILE A 430 6.17 3.21 4.10
CA ILE A 430 6.41 2.07 3.21
C ILE A 430 5.55 2.27 1.96
N VAL A 431 6.15 2.28 0.78
CA VAL A 431 5.46 2.55 -0.50
C VAL A 431 5.74 1.47 -1.54
N PRO A 432 4.85 1.26 -2.53
CA PRO A 432 5.07 0.28 -3.59
C PRO A 432 6.21 0.74 -4.50
N ARG A 433 6.67 -0.18 -5.34
CA ARG A 433 7.56 0.19 -6.45
C ARG A 433 6.85 1.10 -7.44
N SER A 434 7.61 2.01 -8.06
CA SER A 434 7.11 2.79 -9.20
C SER A 434 6.72 1.86 -10.35
N TRP A 435 5.49 1.99 -10.83
CA TRP A 435 5.04 1.34 -12.06
C TRP A 435 5.34 2.17 -13.30
N GLY A 436 5.88 3.40 -13.12
CA GLY A 436 6.39 4.25 -14.18
C GLY A 436 5.36 5.16 -14.82
N SER A 437 4.42 5.62 -14.03
CA SER A 437 3.42 6.62 -14.40
C SER A 437 4.03 7.86 -15.06
N SER A 438 5.11 8.37 -14.51
CA SER A 438 5.78 9.59 -15.00
C SER A 438 6.27 9.52 -16.46
N ALA A 439 6.56 8.32 -16.96
CA ALA A 439 6.95 8.11 -18.36
C ALA A 439 5.76 7.89 -19.30
N ALA A 440 4.53 7.87 -18.78
CA ALA A 440 3.33 7.49 -19.52
C ALA A 440 2.11 8.39 -19.19
N ASN A 441 2.36 9.64 -18.79
CA ASN A 441 1.35 10.61 -18.39
C ASN A 441 1.02 11.65 -19.48
N ALA A 442 1.55 11.48 -20.69
CA ALA A 442 1.25 12.36 -21.80
C ALA A 442 -0.16 12.08 -22.36
N VAL A 443 -1.08 13.02 -22.11
CA VAL A 443 -2.45 12.95 -22.63
C VAL A 443 -2.48 13.43 -24.08
N PRO A 444 -2.97 12.62 -25.04
CA PRO A 444 -3.17 13.05 -26.43
C PRO A 444 -4.14 14.23 -26.52
N GLY A 445 -3.94 15.11 -27.51
CA GLY A 445 -4.82 16.26 -27.75
C GLY A 445 -6.25 15.89 -28.17
N SER A 446 -6.45 14.66 -28.64
CA SER A 446 -7.77 14.07 -28.95
C SER A 446 -7.77 12.59 -28.63
N CYS A 447 -8.88 12.12 -28.07
CA CYS A 447 -9.04 10.69 -27.77
C CYS A 447 -9.53 9.95 -29.02
N SER A 448 -8.93 8.81 -29.30
CA SER A 448 -9.40 7.86 -30.31
C SER A 448 -9.74 6.52 -29.65
N SER A 449 -10.59 5.74 -30.29
CA SER A 449 -10.94 4.40 -29.84
C SER A 449 -10.36 3.36 -30.82
N PRO A 450 -9.05 3.05 -30.70
CA PRO A 450 -8.44 2.06 -31.56
C PRO A 450 -9.06 0.71 -31.29
N SER A 451 -9.60 0.07 -32.34
CA SER A 451 -10.10 -1.30 -32.28
C SER A 451 -8.99 -2.25 -32.72
N PHE A 452 -8.54 -3.10 -31.79
CA PHE A 452 -7.61 -4.17 -32.12
C PHE A 452 -8.31 -5.51 -31.88
N GLY A 453 -8.46 -6.31 -32.93
CA GLY A 453 -8.80 -7.72 -32.83
C GLY A 453 -7.62 -8.46 -32.18
N GLY A 454 -7.74 -8.84 -30.91
CA GLY A 454 -6.78 -9.71 -30.25
C GLY A 454 -7.17 -11.18 -30.42
N SER A 455 -6.21 -12.06 -30.70
CA SER A 455 -6.40 -13.50 -30.48
C SER A 455 -5.90 -13.84 -29.07
N TYR A 456 -6.81 -14.30 -28.24
CA TYR A 456 -6.44 -14.86 -26.93
C TYR A 456 -6.03 -16.33 -27.13
N THR A 457 -4.85 -16.68 -26.59
CA THR A 457 -4.42 -18.08 -26.49
C THR A 457 -4.38 -18.45 -25.02
N SER A 458 -5.18 -19.44 -24.61
CA SER A 458 -5.15 -19.94 -23.23
C SER A 458 -3.75 -20.41 -22.86
N ALA A 459 -3.36 -20.17 -21.60
CA ALA A 459 -2.10 -20.69 -21.08
C ALA A 459 -2.10 -22.23 -21.18
N THR A 460 -1.13 -22.79 -21.89
CA THR A 460 -0.98 -24.24 -22.05
C THR A 460 -0.39 -24.92 -20.82
N ASN A 461 0.35 -24.17 -20.00
CA ASN A 461 0.93 -24.64 -18.76
C ASN A 461 0.18 -24.01 -17.57
N THR A 462 -0.67 -24.79 -16.92
CA THR A 462 -1.43 -24.42 -15.72
C THR A 462 -0.85 -25.04 -14.44
N GLY A 463 0.28 -25.74 -14.53
CA GLY A 463 1.01 -26.30 -13.40
C GLY A 463 2.25 -25.44 -13.09
N PHE A 464 2.50 -25.17 -11.81
CA PHE A 464 3.77 -24.57 -11.40
C PHE A 464 4.85 -25.67 -11.50
N PRO A 465 5.99 -25.45 -12.21
CA PRO A 465 7.03 -26.46 -12.25
C PRO A 465 7.61 -26.69 -10.86
N ALA A 466 7.75 -27.95 -10.49
CA ALA A 466 8.27 -28.36 -9.18
C ALA A 466 9.71 -27.87 -8.93
N SER A 467 10.44 -27.53 -9.99
CA SER A 467 11.74 -26.82 -9.92
C SER A 467 11.93 -25.99 -11.19
N GLN A 468 12.09 -24.68 -11.05
CA GLN A 468 12.67 -23.83 -12.10
C GLN A 468 13.98 -23.29 -11.57
N PRO A 469 15.12 -23.75 -12.10
CA PRO A 469 16.40 -23.10 -11.77
C PRO A 469 16.36 -21.66 -12.28
N PRO A 470 16.95 -20.70 -11.54
CA PRO A 470 17.11 -19.33 -12.02
C PRO A 470 17.80 -19.33 -13.39
N VAL A 471 17.36 -18.45 -14.30
CA VAL A 471 18.04 -18.28 -15.59
C VAL A 471 19.43 -17.73 -15.31
N THR A 472 20.45 -18.54 -15.58
CA THR A 472 21.87 -18.19 -15.36
C THR A 472 22.42 -17.25 -16.44
N THR A 473 21.69 -16.97 -17.51
CA THR A 473 22.04 -15.98 -18.53
C THR A 473 21.69 -14.58 -18.01
N ALA A 474 22.69 -13.71 -17.94
CA ALA A 474 22.49 -12.30 -17.62
C ALA A 474 21.38 -11.72 -18.52
N VAL A 475 20.33 -11.20 -17.90
CA VAL A 475 19.32 -10.39 -18.61
C VAL A 475 20.09 -9.24 -19.26
N PRO A 476 19.94 -8.96 -20.57
CA PRO A 476 20.60 -7.84 -21.19
C PRO A 476 20.20 -6.56 -20.44
N THR A 477 21.11 -5.98 -19.70
CA THR A 477 20.94 -4.61 -19.21
C THR A 477 20.84 -3.73 -20.46
N SER A 478 19.75 -3.01 -20.60
CA SER A 478 19.58 -2.02 -21.65
C SER A 478 20.74 -1.04 -21.55
N THR A 479 21.74 -1.20 -22.42
CA THR A 479 22.80 -0.22 -22.62
C THR A 479 22.15 1.02 -23.16
N GLY A 480 21.98 2.03 -22.32
CA GLY A 480 21.66 3.39 -22.74
C GLY A 480 22.73 3.85 -23.74
N GLY A 481 22.26 4.40 -24.85
CA GLY A 481 23.11 4.85 -25.94
C GLY A 481 24.25 5.74 -25.46
N THR A 482 25.46 5.35 -25.80
CA THR A 482 26.69 6.10 -25.59
C THR A 482 26.69 7.30 -26.53
N THR A 483 26.45 8.49 -26.01
CA THR A 483 26.88 9.72 -26.68
C THR A 483 28.38 9.85 -26.45
N THR A 484 29.15 9.70 -27.52
CA THR A 484 30.59 9.93 -27.55
C THR A 484 30.91 11.40 -27.24
N VAL A 485 31.62 11.61 -26.11
CA VAL A 485 32.30 12.86 -25.83
C VAL A 485 33.77 12.68 -26.26
N PRO A 486 34.39 13.63 -27.00
CA PRO A 486 35.76 13.47 -27.47
C PRO A 486 36.78 13.55 -26.32
N THR A 487 37.74 12.66 -26.40
CA THR A 487 38.94 12.57 -25.56
C THR A 487 39.85 13.80 -25.75
N GLY A 488 40.09 14.55 -24.69
CA GLY A 488 41.14 15.56 -24.58
C GLY A 488 42.18 15.10 -23.57
N THR A 489 43.40 15.15 -24.01
CA THR A 489 44.63 14.58 -23.45
C THR A 489 45.06 15.24 -22.14
N THR A 490 45.61 14.42 -21.28
CA THR A 490 46.46 14.61 -20.09
C THR A 490 47.28 15.89 -19.98
N THR A 491 47.34 16.45 -18.77
CA THR A 491 48.63 16.79 -18.10
C THR A 491 48.42 16.81 -16.58
N THR A 492 49.42 16.24 -15.91
CA THR A 492 49.71 16.23 -14.48
C THR A 492 49.99 17.64 -13.96
N ASP A 493 49.50 18.04 -12.79
CA ASP A 493 50.38 18.43 -11.70
C ASP A 493 49.60 18.68 -10.40
N GLY A 494 50.33 18.57 -9.31
CA GLY A 494 49.85 18.36 -7.98
C GLY A 494 49.50 19.65 -7.18
N THR A 495 49.19 19.40 -5.98
CA THR A 495 49.29 20.22 -4.77
C THR A 495 48.01 20.87 -4.22
N SER A 496 47.83 20.51 -2.98
CA SER A 496 47.27 21.23 -1.84
C SER A 496 45.76 21.29 -1.62
N CYS A 497 45.43 20.58 -0.56
CA CYS A 497 44.24 20.76 0.27
C CYS A 497 44.37 22.06 1.11
N PRO A 498 43.30 22.80 1.35
CA PRO A 498 43.20 23.60 2.56
C PRO A 498 42.15 23.01 3.50
N THR A 499 42.57 22.85 4.72
CA THR A 499 41.82 22.48 5.92
C THR A 499 40.72 23.48 6.27
N PRO A 500 39.60 23.02 6.82
CA PRO A 500 39.04 23.71 7.97
C PRO A 500 38.78 22.80 9.17
N THR A 501 39.06 23.35 10.25
CA THR A 501 39.02 23.14 11.67
C THR A 501 37.75 22.47 12.20
N ALA A 502 37.99 21.57 13.17
CA ALA A 502 37.17 21.15 14.29
C ALA A 502 36.06 20.10 14.07
N CYS A 503 36.39 18.88 14.33
CA CYS A 503 35.74 18.09 15.38
C CYS A 503 36.69 16.99 15.85
N GLU A 504 37.21 17.10 17.06
CA GLU A 504 37.97 16.06 17.75
C GLU A 504 37.08 14.92 18.19
N ILE A 505 37.71 13.75 18.28
CA ILE A 505 37.30 12.47 18.88
C ILE A 505 36.63 11.51 17.90
N CYS A 506 37.45 10.81 17.15
CA CYS A 506 37.24 9.37 16.87
C CYS A 506 38.60 8.68 16.79
N GLN A 507 38.92 7.96 17.85
CA GLN A 507 40.10 7.07 17.93
C GLN A 507 39.85 5.81 17.09
N ALA A 508 40.73 5.57 16.16
CA ALA A 508 41.01 4.37 15.37
C ALA A 508 39.99 3.23 15.35
N CYS A 509 39.30 3.10 14.22
CA CYS A 509 38.74 1.81 13.79
C CYS A 509 39.42 1.39 12.46
N PRO A 510 40.02 0.20 12.38
CA PRO A 510 40.56 -0.28 11.12
C PRO A 510 39.42 -0.79 10.21
N THR A 511 39.44 -0.31 8.97
CA THR A 511 38.66 -0.78 7.82
C THR A 511 37.12 -0.66 7.92
N CYS A 512 36.58 0.49 7.47
CA CYS A 512 35.21 0.55 6.97
C CYS A 512 35.12 -0.13 5.59
N PRO A 513 34.29 -1.15 5.40
CA PRO A 513 33.88 -1.56 4.06
C PRO A 513 32.86 -0.53 3.54
N SER A 514 33.03 -0.12 2.31
CA SER A 514 32.20 0.79 1.56
C SER A 514 30.72 0.40 1.57
N GLY A 515 29.84 1.30 2.05
CA GLY A 515 28.47 1.52 1.62
C GLY A 515 27.52 0.33 1.46
N GLY A 516 27.41 -0.59 2.41
CA GLY A 516 26.36 -1.62 2.40
C GLY A 516 25.06 -1.11 3.02
N THR A 517 23.92 -1.38 2.38
CA THR A 517 22.60 -1.07 2.93
C THR A 517 22.37 -1.86 4.22
N VAL A 518 21.98 -1.17 5.30
CA VAL A 518 21.71 -1.78 6.61
C VAL A 518 20.22 -2.12 6.72
N VAL A 519 19.91 -3.33 7.20
CA VAL A 519 18.55 -3.87 7.36
C VAL A 519 18.28 -4.15 8.83
N ALA A 520 17.14 -3.70 9.33
CA ALA A 520 16.66 -4.06 10.66
C ALA A 520 16.12 -5.50 10.67
N VAL A 521 16.80 -6.41 11.36
CA VAL A 521 16.41 -7.82 11.52
C VAL A 521 15.85 -8.03 12.91
N THR A 522 14.60 -8.48 13.00
CA THR A 522 13.93 -8.74 14.28
C THR A 522 14.00 -10.22 14.63
N PHE A 523 14.55 -10.52 15.80
CA PHE A 523 14.63 -11.85 16.38
C PHE A 523 13.49 -12.01 17.39
N ASN A 524 12.66 -13.02 17.20
CA ASN A 524 11.54 -13.37 18.06
C ASN A 524 11.71 -14.78 18.59
N GLU A 525 11.50 -14.96 19.91
CA GLU A 525 11.50 -16.27 20.54
C GLU A 525 10.29 -16.41 21.47
N LEU A 526 9.53 -17.48 21.28
CA LEU A 526 8.35 -17.81 22.08
C LEU A 526 8.76 -18.86 23.13
N VAL A 527 9.12 -18.41 24.31
CA VAL A 527 9.56 -19.31 25.39
C VAL A 527 9.10 -18.84 26.75
N THR A 528 8.47 -19.75 27.50
CA THR A 528 8.08 -19.49 28.91
C THR A 528 9.31 -19.41 29.80
N THR A 529 9.41 -18.31 30.54
CA THR A 529 10.53 -18.04 31.45
C THR A 529 10.03 -17.79 32.87
N GLN A 530 10.93 -17.97 33.84
CA GLN A 530 10.69 -17.63 35.25
C GLN A 530 11.19 -16.19 35.51
N VAL A 531 10.66 -15.57 36.57
CA VAL A 531 11.12 -14.23 36.98
C VAL A 531 12.62 -14.25 37.28
N GLY A 532 13.36 -13.34 36.66
CA GLY A 532 14.81 -13.23 36.73
C GLY A 532 15.58 -13.97 35.64
N GLN A 533 14.91 -14.66 34.71
CA GLN A 533 15.53 -15.17 33.48
C GLN A 533 15.45 -14.13 32.37
N ALA A 534 16.42 -14.15 31.46
CA ALA A 534 16.45 -13.29 30.26
C ALA A 534 16.82 -14.11 29.04
N ILE A 535 16.14 -13.88 27.94
CA ILE A 535 16.46 -14.49 26.65
C ILE A 535 17.37 -13.54 25.88
N LYS A 536 18.41 -14.12 25.27
CA LYS A 536 19.33 -13.40 24.38
C LYS A 536 19.53 -14.16 23.08
N VAL A 537 19.87 -13.44 22.00
CA VAL A 537 20.33 -14.04 20.73
C VAL A 537 21.84 -13.89 20.60
N VAL A 538 22.51 -14.95 20.19
CA VAL A 538 23.96 -15.01 19.99
C VAL A 538 24.24 -15.69 18.65
N GLY A 539 25.26 -15.24 17.91
CA GLY A 539 25.53 -15.78 16.59
C GLY A 539 26.96 -15.58 16.09
N SER A 540 27.20 -15.99 14.85
CA SER A 540 28.51 -16.05 14.22
C SER A 540 29.05 -14.71 13.72
N ILE A 541 28.35 -13.60 13.93
CA ILE A 541 28.73 -12.25 13.48
C ILE A 541 28.96 -11.32 14.68
N PRO A 542 29.74 -10.25 14.52
CA PRO A 542 30.04 -9.32 15.61
C PRO A 542 28.79 -8.71 16.25
N GLU A 543 27.78 -8.37 15.48
CA GLU A 543 26.52 -7.78 15.91
C GLU A 543 25.71 -8.72 16.80
N LEU A 544 25.99 -10.02 16.74
CA LEU A 544 25.39 -11.07 17.60
C LEU A 544 26.41 -11.68 18.56
N GLY A 545 27.53 -11.00 18.80
CA GLY A 545 28.51 -11.34 19.83
C GLY A 545 29.47 -12.47 19.49
N ASN A 546 29.61 -12.93 18.22
CA ASN A 546 30.59 -13.95 17.79
C ASN A 546 30.58 -15.19 18.68
N TRP A 547 29.40 -15.76 18.97
CA TRP A 547 29.19 -16.90 19.85
C TRP A 547 29.57 -16.67 21.33
N ASN A 548 29.86 -15.43 21.76
CA ASN A 548 30.12 -15.10 23.15
C ASN A 548 28.81 -14.74 23.88
N ALA A 549 28.38 -15.57 24.80
CA ALA A 549 27.16 -15.37 25.58
C ALA A 549 27.15 -14.03 26.37
N GLY A 550 28.34 -13.54 26.78
CA GLY A 550 28.50 -12.24 27.45
C GLY A 550 28.19 -11.06 26.55
N SER A 551 28.44 -11.21 25.24
CA SER A 551 28.19 -10.19 24.20
C SER A 551 26.89 -10.44 23.43
N ALA A 552 26.07 -11.42 23.83
CA ALA A 552 24.80 -11.73 23.20
C ALA A 552 23.78 -10.60 23.34
N VAL A 553 22.97 -10.34 22.31
CA VAL A 553 21.95 -9.31 22.31
C VAL A 553 20.76 -9.73 23.17
N ALA A 554 20.40 -8.91 24.16
CA ALA A 554 19.25 -9.18 25.02
C ALA A 554 17.93 -8.91 24.30
N LEU A 555 16.99 -9.85 24.43
CA LEU A 555 15.62 -9.68 23.96
C LEU A 555 14.77 -8.98 25.03
N SER A 556 13.83 -8.16 24.60
CA SER A 556 12.85 -7.51 25.46
C SER A 556 11.65 -8.42 25.72
N ALA A 557 11.20 -8.46 26.97
CA ALA A 557 9.96 -9.11 27.37
C ALA A 557 8.75 -8.18 27.35
N SER A 558 8.82 -7.02 26.69
CA SER A 558 7.73 -6.03 26.67
C SER A 558 6.43 -6.57 26.05
N GLY A 559 6.55 -7.57 25.15
CA GLY A 559 5.42 -8.28 24.55
C GLY A 559 5.06 -9.60 25.23
N TYR A 560 5.69 -9.92 26.38
CA TYR A 560 5.47 -11.19 27.06
C TYR A 560 4.15 -11.22 27.82
N THR A 561 3.36 -12.27 27.60
CA THR A 561 2.19 -12.63 28.42
C THR A 561 2.22 -14.13 28.71
N THR A 562 1.43 -14.60 29.69
CA THR A 562 1.35 -16.04 30.00
C THR A 562 0.83 -16.87 28.82
N SER A 563 -0.04 -16.29 27.98
CA SER A 563 -0.58 -16.92 26.76
C SER A 563 0.27 -16.67 25.51
N ASN A 564 1.15 -15.67 25.53
CA ASN A 564 2.08 -15.36 24.43
C ASN A 564 3.46 -14.99 25.02
N PRO A 565 4.31 -15.98 25.32
CA PRO A 565 5.59 -15.75 26.01
C PRO A 565 6.67 -15.22 25.04
N LEU A 566 6.37 -14.08 24.38
CA LEU A 566 7.21 -13.48 23.33
C LEU A 566 8.36 -12.65 23.91
N TRP A 567 9.57 -12.99 23.49
CA TRP A 567 10.78 -12.21 23.64
C TRP A 567 11.24 -11.68 22.28
N SER A 568 11.62 -10.40 22.16
CA SER A 568 11.95 -9.79 20.88
C SER A 568 13.11 -8.79 20.96
N ALA A 569 13.97 -8.76 19.93
CA ALA A 569 15.00 -7.73 19.74
C ALA A 569 15.19 -7.46 18.26
N THR A 570 15.50 -6.20 17.90
CA THR A 570 15.85 -5.80 16.53
C THR A 570 17.32 -5.42 16.46
N VAL A 571 18.06 -5.97 15.50
CA VAL A 571 19.47 -5.71 15.25
C VAL A 571 19.64 -5.22 13.82
N ASN A 572 20.40 -4.16 13.63
CA ASN A 572 20.71 -3.63 12.31
C ASN A 572 21.90 -4.39 11.70
N LEU A 573 21.68 -5.07 10.58
CA LEU A 573 22.66 -5.93 9.91
C LEU A 573 22.86 -5.50 8.46
N ALA A 574 24.07 -5.72 7.93
CA ALA A 574 24.34 -5.42 6.53
C ALA A 574 23.56 -6.38 5.61
N ALA A 575 22.92 -5.83 4.56
CA ALA A 575 22.23 -6.62 3.54
C ALA A 575 23.18 -7.64 2.88
N GLY A 576 22.68 -8.86 2.66
CA GLY A 576 23.47 -9.98 2.11
C GLY A 576 24.30 -10.75 3.14
N THR A 577 24.38 -10.31 4.40
CA THR A 577 25.10 -11.04 5.45
C THR A 577 24.40 -12.36 5.74
N THR A 578 25.14 -13.47 5.64
CA THR A 578 24.68 -14.80 6.07
C THR A 578 25.36 -15.17 7.39
N PHE A 579 24.58 -15.58 8.37
CA PHE A 579 25.10 -15.92 9.69
C PHE A 579 24.32 -17.08 10.32
N GLN A 580 24.94 -17.72 11.31
CA GLN A 580 24.29 -18.70 12.19
C GLN A 580 24.02 -18.08 13.56
N TYR A 581 22.95 -18.50 14.22
CA TYR A 581 22.58 -18.00 15.54
C TYR A 581 21.85 -19.03 16.37
N LYS A 582 21.76 -18.79 17.69
CA LYS A 582 20.96 -19.51 18.68
C LYS A 582 20.36 -18.53 19.65
N PHE A 583 19.27 -18.94 20.30
CA PHE A 583 18.81 -18.30 21.52
C PHE A 583 19.47 -18.93 22.73
N ILE A 584 19.69 -18.12 23.75
CA ILE A 584 20.20 -18.55 25.05
C ILE A 584 19.31 -18.00 26.16
N ASN A 585 19.07 -18.83 27.19
CA ASN A 585 18.41 -18.41 28.42
C ASN A 585 19.47 -18.14 29.49
N VAL A 586 19.49 -16.93 30.02
CA VAL A 586 20.39 -16.50 31.09
C VAL A 586 19.60 -16.43 32.39
N ALA A 587 19.92 -17.30 33.34
CA ALA A 587 19.29 -17.34 34.64
C ALA A 587 19.74 -16.16 35.54
N SER A 588 19.00 -15.89 36.62
CA SER A 588 19.31 -14.79 37.56
C SER A 588 20.68 -14.93 38.25
N ASN A 589 21.23 -16.14 38.32
CA ASN A 589 22.58 -16.42 38.85
C ASN A 589 23.67 -16.34 37.75
N GLY A 590 23.33 -15.94 36.53
CA GLY A 590 24.25 -15.84 35.40
C GLY A 590 24.48 -17.16 34.64
N ALA A 591 23.87 -18.28 35.05
CA ALA A 591 23.98 -19.54 34.31
C ALA A 591 23.31 -19.42 32.93
N VAL A 592 24.01 -19.93 31.89
CA VAL A 592 23.56 -19.83 30.48
C VAL A 592 23.14 -21.22 30.00
N THR A 593 21.91 -21.31 29.52
CA THR A 593 21.39 -22.49 28.82
C THR A 593 21.27 -22.17 27.34
N TRP A 594 21.87 -22.99 26.50
CA TRP A 594 21.87 -22.84 25.04
C TRP A 594 20.72 -23.61 24.41
N GLU A 595 20.17 -23.06 23.32
CA GLU A 595 19.28 -23.80 22.43
C GLU A 595 19.98 -25.07 21.88
N SER A 596 19.21 -26.13 21.66
CA SER A 596 19.73 -27.40 21.10
C SER A 596 20.23 -27.24 19.66
N ASP A 597 21.10 -28.17 19.21
CA ASP A 597 21.54 -28.26 17.81
C ASP A 597 20.39 -28.70 16.87
N PRO A 598 20.44 -28.32 15.59
CA PRO A 598 21.46 -27.52 14.90
C PRO A 598 21.35 -26.01 15.14
N ASN A 599 22.41 -25.25 14.81
CA ASN A 599 22.32 -23.79 14.77
C ASN A 599 21.26 -23.34 13.76
N ARG A 600 20.51 -22.30 14.10
CA ARG A 600 19.65 -21.58 13.13
C ARG A 600 20.55 -20.83 12.15
N GLN A 601 20.14 -20.68 10.91
CA GLN A 601 20.85 -19.90 9.88
C GLN A 601 19.91 -18.86 9.25
N TYR A 602 20.44 -17.67 9.01
CA TYR A 602 19.70 -16.59 8.36
C TYR A 602 20.61 -15.82 7.40
N THR A 603 20.05 -15.39 6.27
CA THR A 603 20.68 -14.45 5.36
C THR A 603 19.88 -13.17 5.34
N VAL A 604 20.52 -12.06 5.70
CA VAL A 604 19.89 -10.73 5.63
C VAL A 604 19.54 -10.45 4.19
N ALA A 605 18.26 -10.41 3.88
CA ALA A 605 17.82 -10.10 2.53
C ALA A 605 18.45 -8.77 2.11
N ALA A 606 19.11 -8.74 0.94
CA ALA A 606 19.39 -7.47 0.28
C ALA A 606 18.03 -6.78 0.14
N ILE A 607 17.90 -5.51 0.57
CA ILE A 607 16.62 -4.81 0.45
C ILE A 607 16.31 -4.71 -1.05
N ALA A 608 15.69 -5.74 -1.61
CA ALA A 608 14.68 -5.53 -2.58
C ALA A 608 13.47 -5.08 -1.74
N SER A 609 13.16 -3.79 -1.74
CA SER A 609 11.95 -3.26 -1.16
C SER A 609 10.77 -3.86 -1.93
N SER A 610 10.34 -5.04 -1.54
CA SER A 610 9.18 -5.73 -2.08
C SER A 610 8.12 -5.77 -1.00
N SER A 611 7.44 -4.64 -0.81
CA SER A 611 6.10 -4.68 -0.26
C SER A 611 5.20 -5.17 -1.39
N TRP A 612 4.70 -6.36 -1.26
CA TRP A 612 3.67 -6.92 -2.14
C TRP A 612 2.33 -6.30 -1.78
N ARG A 613 1.65 -5.82 -2.80
CA ARG A 613 0.21 -5.55 -2.82
C ARG A 613 -0.43 -6.13 -4.06
#